data_ccdf123b7b9baab2894022f073c74973
#
_entry.id   ccdf123b7b9baab2894022f073c74973
#
_cell.length_a   1.000
_cell.length_b   1.000
_cell.length_c   1.000
_cell.angle_alpha   90.00
_cell.angle_beta   90.00
_cell.angle_gamma   90.00
#
_symmetry.space_group_name_H-M   'P 1'
#
loop_
_entity.id
_entity.type
_entity.pdbx_description
1 polymer ?
#
loop_
_entity_poly.entity_id
_entity_poly.type
_entity_poly.pdbx_seq_one_letter_code
_entity_poly.pdbx_strand_id
1 'polypeptide(L)'
;EKIQKQRKEPDYYTLIYDSRPFSVNELQEKIRKMYQELDQRSSVGVTQCVNLAEPPEISGQQARELRELEENIMMELEAAARTKKADRIRSEIRKGYSALEKYRPSQLWMENFTREIMAVMRQNGLSRISVPESEYLLSDAFFYAVSVKMLTDSLMDIFLNFQREELEEGKADSQEYFDKIEHYLKLNLGKPIMLMELCHQFGISQPYMSRLFRKYSG
;
A
#
# COMPACT_ATOMS: atom_id res chain seq x y z
N GLU A 1 14.23 -25.27 12.04
CA GLU A 1 14.66 -25.51 10.62
C GLU A 1 13.50 -25.65 9.61
N LYS A 2 12.26 -26.01 10.05
CA LYS A 2 11.10 -26.13 9.14
C LYS A 2 10.36 -24.83 8.85
N ILE A 3 10.54 -23.77 9.63
CA ILE A 3 9.83 -22.49 9.48
C ILE A 3 10.49 -21.58 8.43
N GLN A 4 11.80 -21.72 8.20
CA GLN A 4 12.54 -20.89 7.22
C GLN A 4 12.34 -21.29 5.74
N LYS A 5 11.74 -22.43 5.45
CA LYS A 5 11.57 -22.91 4.06
C LYS A 5 10.34 -22.39 3.33
N GLN A 6 9.44 -21.61 3.95
CA GLN A 6 8.22 -21.11 3.32
C GLN A 6 8.24 -19.63 2.90
N ARG A 7 9.22 -18.83 3.33
CA ARG A 7 9.37 -17.46 2.83
C ARG A 7 10.25 -17.45 1.59
N LYS A 8 9.63 -17.41 0.42
CA LYS A 8 10.31 -17.28 -0.88
C LYS A 8 10.69 -15.86 -1.26
N GLU A 9 10.29 -14.86 -0.47
CA GLU A 9 10.56 -13.45 -0.76
C GLU A 9 11.54 -12.87 0.25
N PRO A 10 12.51 -12.06 -0.19
CA PRO A 10 13.46 -11.43 0.72
C PRO A 10 12.75 -10.46 1.66
N ASP A 11 13.06 -10.53 2.96
CA ASP A 11 12.62 -9.53 3.92
C ASP A 11 13.38 -8.22 3.63
N TYR A 12 12.65 -7.12 3.41
CA TYR A 12 13.21 -5.79 3.26
C TYR A 12 13.16 -5.07 4.60
N TYR A 13 14.20 -4.32 4.92
CA TYR A 13 14.24 -3.53 6.14
C TYR A 13 14.99 -2.22 5.94
N THR A 14 14.60 -1.20 6.67
CA THR A 14 15.35 0.04 6.80
C THR A 14 15.94 0.13 8.19
N LEU A 15 17.27 0.25 8.27
CA LEU A 15 18.00 0.51 9.49
C LEU A 15 18.36 1.99 9.55
N ILE A 16 17.95 2.69 10.60
CA ILE A 16 18.33 4.07 10.87
C ILE A 16 19.27 4.13 12.07
N TYR A 17 20.35 4.86 11.93
CA TYR A 17 21.29 5.11 13.01
C TYR A 17 21.84 6.55 12.94
N ASP A 18 22.34 7.03 14.05
CA ASP A 18 23.08 8.31 14.14
C ASP A 18 24.49 8.02 14.64
N SER A 19 25.48 8.29 13.82
CA SER A 19 26.89 8.08 14.17
C SER A 19 27.47 9.19 15.07
N ARG A 20 26.73 10.28 15.32
CA ARG A 20 27.17 11.38 16.18
C ARG A 20 26.97 11.05 17.65
N PRO A 21 27.94 11.33 18.53
CA PRO A 21 27.75 11.20 19.97
C PRO A 21 26.67 12.17 20.46
N PHE A 22 25.92 11.75 21.48
CA PHE A 22 24.90 12.57 22.13
C PHE A 22 24.85 12.30 23.63
N SER A 23 24.30 13.22 24.40
CA SER A 23 24.10 13.07 25.83
C SER A 23 22.82 12.29 26.12
N VAL A 24 22.73 11.69 27.31
CA VAL A 24 21.52 10.96 27.76
C VAL A 24 20.29 11.87 27.76
N ASN A 25 20.47 13.16 28.03
CA ASN A 25 19.36 14.12 28.03
C ASN A 25 18.76 14.36 26.64
N GLU A 26 19.51 14.09 25.56
CA GLU A 26 19.07 14.25 24.17
C GLU A 26 18.41 12.97 23.61
N LEU A 27 18.42 11.88 24.38
CA LEU A 27 17.96 10.55 23.90
C LEU A 27 16.52 10.60 23.34
N GLN A 28 15.61 11.24 24.07
CA GLN A 28 14.21 11.31 23.65
C GLN A 28 14.02 12.07 22.33
N GLU A 29 14.73 13.18 22.17
CA GLU A 29 14.71 13.97 20.93
C GLU A 29 15.32 13.20 19.76
N LYS A 30 16.43 12.52 20.01
CA LYS A 30 17.09 11.66 19.02
C LYS A 30 16.18 10.54 18.54
N ILE A 31 15.54 9.82 19.45
CA ILE A 31 14.59 8.75 19.11
C ILE A 31 13.44 9.32 18.27
N ARG A 32 12.83 10.43 18.67
CA ARG A 32 11.77 11.08 17.90
C ARG A 32 12.24 11.43 16.49
N LYS A 33 13.44 12.00 16.35
CA LYS A 33 14.01 12.33 15.06
C LYS A 33 14.26 11.09 14.19
N MET A 34 14.74 10.00 14.79
CA MET A 34 14.93 8.73 14.08
C MET A 34 13.61 8.20 13.50
N TYR A 35 12.49 8.26 14.23
CA TYR A 35 11.19 7.88 13.70
C TYR A 35 10.73 8.78 12.56
N GLN A 36 10.88 10.10 12.68
CA GLN A 36 10.53 11.04 11.62
C GLN A 36 11.34 10.80 10.33
N GLU A 37 12.64 10.55 10.48
CA GLU A 37 13.51 10.27 9.34
C GLU A 37 13.26 8.88 8.73
N LEU A 38 12.81 7.90 9.54
CA LEU A 38 12.38 6.60 9.05
C LEU A 38 11.24 6.75 8.04
N ASP A 39 10.18 7.48 8.42
CA ASP A 39 9.02 7.71 7.54
C ASP A 39 9.40 8.45 6.25
N GLN A 40 10.37 9.36 6.34
CA GLN A 40 10.80 10.17 5.20
C GLN A 40 11.78 9.48 4.26
N ARG A 41 12.55 8.48 4.75
CA ARG A 41 13.65 7.86 4.00
C ARG A 41 13.44 6.39 3.68
N SER A 42 12.50 5.69 4.33
CA SER A 42 12.19 4.32 3.97
C SER A 42 11.57 4.25 2.57
N SER A 43 11.98 3.28 1.77
CA SER A 43 11.42 3.05 0.43
C SER A 43 10.89 1.63 0.32
N VAL A 44 9.77 1.46 -0.36
CA VAL A 44 9.10 0.16 -0.53
C VAL A 44 10.01 -0.81 -1.30
N GLY A 45 10.22 -2.00 -0.75
CA GLY A 45 10.99 -3.07 -1.39
C GLY A 45 12.51 -2.83 -1.42
N VAL A 46 13.03 -1.94 -0.58
CA VAL A 46 14.46 -1.60 -0.51
C VAL A 46 15.03 -1.88 0.86
N THR A 47 16.05 -2.74 0.92
CA THR A 47 16.89 -2.87 2.11
C THR A 47 17.92 -1.74 2.13
N GLN A 48 17.90 -0.92 3.18
CA GLN A 48 18.78 0.26 3.26
C GLN A 48 19.26 0.54 4.69
N CYS A 49 20.42 1.17 4.80
CA CYS A 49 20.96 1.70 6.04
C CYS A 49 21.10 3.21 5.91
N VAL A 50 20.50 3.96 6.81
CA VAL A 50 20.45 5.41 6.78
C VAL A 50 21.19 5.99 7.99
N ASN A 51 22.25 6.76 7.74
CA ASN A 51 22.96 7.52 8.77
C ASN A 51 22.34 8.93 8.88
N LEU A 52 21.81 9.28 10.03
CA LEU A 52 21.23 10.62 10.25
C LEU A 52 22.27 11.75 10.26
N ALA A 53 23.56 11.42 10.35
CA ALA A 53 24.62 12.40 10.22
C ALA A 53 24.83 12.86 8.76
N GLU A 54 24.31 12.08 7.79
CA GLU A 54 24.44 12.35 6.37
C GLU A 54 23.17 13.02 5.82
N PRO A 55 23.30 13.96 4.88
CA PRO A 55 22.14 14.56 4.23
C PRO A 55 21.36 13.50 3.44
N PRO A 56 20.07 13.73 3.16
CA PRO A 56 19.30 12.86 2.25
C PRO A 56 19.99 12.75 0.89
N GLU A 57 20.07 11.54 0.35
CA GLU A 57 20.72 11.26 -0.94
C GLU A 57 20.01 11.86 -2.16
N ILE A 58 18.76 12.31 -2.01
CA ILE A 58 18.00 12.87 -3.13
C ILE A 58 18.58 14.21 -3.52
N SER A 59 19.26 14.25 -4.65
CA SER A 59 19.75 15.50 -5.22
C SER A 59 18.58 16.44 -5.58
N GLY A 60 18.81 17.75 -5.54
CA GLY A 60 17.78 18.72 -5.95
C GLY A 60 17.27 18.51 -7.37
N GLN A 61 18.10 17.91 -8.24
CA GLN A 61 17.70 17.53 -9.60
C GLN A 61 16.71 16.34 -9.59
N GLN A 62 17.02 15.29 -8.86
CA GLN A 62 16.12 14.12 -8.74
C GLN A 62 14.76 14.51 -8.13
N ALA A 63 14.75 15.42 -7.16
CA ALA A 63 13.50 15.92 -6.57
C ALA A 63 12.67 16.69 -7.59
N ARG A 64 13.28 17.44 -8.51
CA ARG A 64 12.57 18.13 -9.61
C ARG A 64 12.02 17.13 -10.62
N GLU A 65 12.86 16.20 -11.07
CA GLU A 65 12.44 15.15 -12.01
C GLU A 65 11.27 14.31 -11.45
N LEU A 66 11.31 13.98 -10.17
CA LEU A 66 10.23 13.25 -9.50
C LEU A 66 8.93 14.06 -9.47
N ARG A 67 8.99 15.36 -9.21
CA ARG A 67 7.82 16.24 -9.23
C ARG A 67 7.23 16.39 -10.64
N GLU A 68 8.07 16.59 -11.64
CA GLU A 68 7.63 16.67 -13.04
C GLU A 68 6.97 15.34 -13.47
N LEU A 69 7.52 14.22 -13.03
CA LEU A 69 6.93 12.90 -13.30
C LEU A 69 5.56 12.75 -12.62
N GLU A 70 5.45 13.16 -11.35
CA GLU A 70 4.20 13.16 -10.58
C GLU A 70 3.11 13.97 -11.30
N GLU A 71 3.41 15.21 -11.68
CA GLU A 71 2.49 16.09 -12.42
C GLU A 71 2.01 15.45 -13.73
N ASN A 72 2.94 14.83 -14.49
CA ASN A 72 2.60 14.14 -15.73
C ASN A 72 1.70 12.91 -15.49
N ILE A 73 2.01 12.09 -14.48
CA ILE A 73 1.19 10.91 -14.14
C ILE A 73 -0.22 11.36 -13.73
N MET A 74 -0.33 12.38 -12.89
CA MET A 74 -1.62 12.88 -12.42
C MET A 74 -2.46 13.45 -13.57
N MET A 75 -1.86 14.19 -14.50
CA MET A 75 -2.52 14.70 -15.69
C MET A 75 -3.07 13.58 -16.60
N GLU A 76 -2.27 12.56 -16.89
CA GLU A 76 -2.70 11.41 -17.70
C GLU A 76 -3.78 10.58 -16.98
N LEU A 77 -3.66 10.42 -15.67
CA LEU A 77 -4.65 9.73 -14.86
C LEU A 77 -5.99 10.47 -14.83
N GLU A 78 -5.99 11.81 -14.68
CA GLU A 78 -7.20 12.61 -14.77
C GLU A 78 -7.87 12.48 -16.13
N ALA A 79 -7.08 12.55 -17.21
CA ALA A 79 -7.58 12.35 -18.57
C ALA A 79 -8.18 10.94 -18.74
N ALA A 80 -7.55 9.92 -18.19
CA ALA A 80 -8.08 8.55 -18.19
C ALA A 80 -9.36 8.42 -17.36
N ALA A 81 -9.40 9.01 -16.16
CA ALA A 81 -10.54 8.97 -15.24
C ALA A 81 -11.80 9.58 -15.88
N ARG A 82 -11.67 10.69 -16.61
CA ARG A 82 -12.79 11.31 -17.35
C ARG A 82 -13.40 10.38 -18.40
N THR A 83 -12.64 9.44 -18.94
CA THR A 83 -13.17 8.46 -19.92
C THR A 83 -14.00 7.35 -19.27
N LYS A 84 -13.91 7.18 -17.95
CA LYS A 84 -14.52 6.09 -17.17
C LYS A 84 -14.21 4.67 -17.70
N LYS A 85 -13.14 4.51 -18.47
CA LYS A 85 -12.69 3.22 -18.99
C LYS A 85 -11.71 2.57 -18.02
N ALA A 86 -12.14 1.52 -17.32
CA ALA A 86 -11.36 0.84 -16.30
C ALA A 86 -9.97 0.39 -16.79
N ASP A 87 -9.89 -0.16 -18.01
CA ASP A 87 -8.62 -0.65 -18.57
C ASP A 87 -7.62 0.49 -18.82
N ARG A 88 -8.11 1.66 -19.26
CA ARG A 88 -7.25 2.82 -19.46
C ARG A 88 -6.72 3.34 -18.12
N ILE A 89 -7.60 3.48 -17.12
CA ILE A 89 -7.22 3.91 -15.77
C ILE A 89 -6.18 2.94 -15.20
N ARG A 90 -6.43 1.63 -15.30
CA ARG A 90 -5.51 0.58 -14.85
C ARG A 90 -4.13 0.70 -15.51
N SER A 91 -4.12 0.94 -16.81
CA SER A 91 -2.87 1.11 -17.58
C SER A 91 -2.08 2.31 -17.08
N GLU A 92 -2.73 3.47 -16.90
CA GLU A 92 -2.03 4.70 -16.46
C GLU A 92 -1.51 4.59 -15.02
N ILE A 93 -2.27 3.99 -14.10
CA ILE A 93 -1.79 3.74 -12.73
C ILE A 93 -0.56 2.83 -12.76
N ARG A 94 -0.59 1.71 -13.48
CA ARG A 94 0.56 0.81 -13.57
C ARG A 94 1.79 1.47 -14.17
N LYS A 95 1.63 2.23 -15.25
CA LYS A 95 2.72 2.99 -15.86
C LYS A 95 3.32 3.98 -14.87
N GLY A 96 2.47 4.69 -14.12
CA GLY A 96 2.89 5.66 -13.12
C GLY A 96 3.77 5.02 -12.04
N TYR A 97 3.28 3.96 -11.37
CA TYR A 97 4.05 3.28 -10.33
C TYR A 97 5.34 2.65 -10.87
N SER A 98 5.31 2.06 -12.08
CA SER A 98 6.51 1.53 -12.71
C SER A 98 7.56 2.61 -13.03
N ALA A 99 7.12 3.80 -13.46
CA ALA A 99 8.03 4.92 -13.69
C ALA A 99 8.66 5.47 -12.40
N LEU A 100 7.92 5.42 -11.28
CA LEU A 100 8.41 5.85 -9.96
C LEU A 100 9.48 4.91 -9.39
N GLU A 101 9.48 3.62 -9.76
CA GLU A 101 10.43 2.63 -9.24
C GLU A 101 11.89 3.05 -9.45
N LYS A 102 12.20 3.73 -10.56
CA LYS A 102 13.54 4.27 -10.86
C LYS A 102 14.03 5.27 -9.81
N TYR A 103 13.13 6.07 -9.27
CA TYR A 103 13.47 7.16 -8.34
C TYR A 103 13.51 6.72 -6.89
N ARG A 104 12.98 5.53 -6.57
CA ARG A 104 12.88 4.99 -5.21
C ARG A 104 12.36 6.02 -4.21
N PRO A 105 11.20 6.64 -4.45
CA PRO A 105 10.65 7.63 -3.54
C PRO A 105 10.42 7.02 -2.16
N SER A 106 10.39 7.87 -1.14
CA SER A 106 10.10 7.39 0.21
C SER A 106 8.68 6.81 0.28
N GLN A 107 8.46 5.91 1.23
CA GLN A 107 7.14 5.34 1.47
C GLN A 107 6.11 6.44 1.76
N LEU A 108 6.45 7.43 2.59
CA LEU A 108 5.59 8.56 2.89
C LEU A 108 5.20 9.34 1.62
N TRP A 109 6.15 9.56 0.72
CA TRP A 109 5.86 10.20 -0.57
C TRP A 109 4.90 9.36 -1.40
N MET A 110 5.15 8.05 -1.50
CA MET A 110 4.28 7.11 -2.22
C MET A 110 2.87 7.05 -1.64
N GLU A 111 2.74 7.08 -0.31
CA GLU A 111 1.44 7.15 0.35
C GLU A 111 0.67 8.42 -0.01
N ASN A 112 1.34 9.58 0.02
CA ASN A 112 0.72 10.86 -0.36
C ASN A 112 0.29 10.87 -1.82
N PHE A 113 1.15 10.43 -2.71
CA PHE A 113 0.84 10.27 -4.13
C PHE A 113 -0.37 9.33 -4.36
N THR A 114 -0.44 8.23 -3.62
CA THR A 114 -1.57 7.31 -3.68
C THR A 114 -2.87 7.96 -3.20
N ARG A 115 -2.82 8.80 -2.14
CA ARG A 115 -3.97 9.58 -1.67
C ARG A 115 -4.48 10.56 -2.74
N GLU A 116 -3.58 11.16 -3.50
CA GLU A 116 -3.96 12.04 -4.62
C GLU A 116 -4.65 11.24 -5.75
N ILE A 117 -4.13 10.08 -6.13
CA ILE A 117 -4.80 9.17 -7.07
C ILE A 117 -6.21 8.84 -6.56
N MET A 118 -6.37 8.49 -5.29
CA MET A 118 -7.70 8.20 -4.72
C MET A 118 -8.63 9.43 -4.75
N ALA A 119 -8.09 10.62 -4.54
CA ALA A 119 -8.88 11.84 -4.65
C ALA A 119 -9.40 12.06 -6.08
N VAL A 120 -8.55 11.87 -7.09
CA VAL A 120 -8.95 11.92 -8.50
C VAL A 120 -10.03 10.89 -8.80
N MET A 121 -9.88 9.66 -8.32
CA MET A 121 -10.87 8.59 -8.52
C MET A 121 -12.22 8.96 -7.90
N ARG A 122 -12.24 9.49 -6.67
CA ARG A 122 -13.47 9.95 -6.00
C ARG A 122 -14.14 11.12 -6.73
N GLN A 123 -13.37 12.14 -7.13
CA GLN A 123 -13.89 13.31 -7.84
C GLN A 123 -14.56 12.95 -9.17
N ASN A 124 -14.07 11.90 -9.84
CA ASN A 124 -14.65 11.39 -11.08
C ASN A 124 -15.75 10.34 -10.87
N GLY A 125 -16.17 10.08 -9.63
CA GLY A 125 -17.20 9.09 -9.30
C GLY A 125 -16.78 7.65 -9.59
N LEU A 126 -15.46 7.38 -9.57
CA LEU A 126 -14.86 6.07 -9.84
C LEU A 126 -14.58 5.27 -8.56
N SER A 127 -14.68 5.91 -7.40
CA SER A 127 -14.53 5.27 -6.10
C SER A 127 -15.56 5.86 -5.13
N ARG A 128 -16.24 4.99 -4.39
CA ARG A 128 -17.18 5.35 -3.33
C ARG A 128 -16.66 5.03 -1.94
N ILE A 129 -15.41 4.56 -1.84
CA ILE A 129 -14.77 4.27 -0.55
C ILE A 129 -14.75 5.55 0.29
N SER A 130 -15.18 5.43 1.54
CA SER A 130 -15.05 6.54 2.49
C SER A 130 -13.58 6.87 2.75
N VAL A 131 -13.29 8.11 3.16
CA VAL A 131 -11.91 8.50 3.47
C VAL A 131 -11.30 7.63 4.58
N PRO A 132 -11.98 7.38 5.73
CA PRO A 132 -11.44 6.51 6.76
C PRO A 132 -11.14 5.09 6.29
N GLU A 133 -12.01 4.53 5.47
CA GLU A 133 -11.83 3.19 4.92
C GLU A 133 -10.65 3.13 3.94
N SER A 134 -10.51 4.16 3.10
CA SER A 134 -9.38 4.27 2.18
C SER A 134 -8.04 4.36 2.93
N GLU A 135 -7.96 5.11 4.02
CA GLU A 135 -6.74 5.21 4.83
C GLU A 135 -6.37 3.87 5.47
N TYR A 136 -7.36 3.12 5.96
CA TYR A 136 -7.11 1.79 6.49
C TYR A 136 -6.55 0.84 5.42
N LEU A 137 -7.17 0.80 4.23
CA LEU A 137 -6.75 -0.07 3.13
C LEU A 137 -5.36 0.32 2.59
N LEU A 138 -5.05 1.62 2.54
CA LEU A 138 -3.73 2.11 2.17
C LEU A 138 -2.67 1.68 3.17
N SER A 139 -2.92 1.92 4.46
CA SER A 139 -2.00 1.51 5.52
C SER A 139 -1.67 0.02 5.44
N ASP A 140 -2.69 -0.81 5.21
CA ASP A 140 -2.54 -2.26 5.07
C ASP A 140 -1.73 -2.63 3.81
N ALA A 141 -2.03 -2.01 2.66
CA ALA A 141 -1.31 -2.25 1.41
C ALA A 141 0.18 -1.89 1.52
N PHE A 142 0.51 -0.76 2.14
CA PHE A 142 1.89 -0.34 2.33
C PHE A 142 2.62 -1.18 3.37
N PHE A 143 1.93 -1.61 4.43
CA PHE A 143 2.53 -2.44 5.49
C PHE A 143 2.99 -3.81 4.97
N TYR A 144 2.22 -4.42 4.06
CA TYR A 144 2.55 -5.74 3.51
C TYR A 144 3.34 -5.71 2.21
N ALA A 145 3.54 -4.55 1.60
CA ALA A 145 4.24 -4.44 0.31
C ALA A 145 5.74 -4.70 0.45
N VAL A 146 6.22 -5.76 -0.16
CA VAL A 146 7.65 -6.09 -0.28
C VAL A 146 8.27 -5.67 -1.61
N SER A 147 7.48 -5.08 -2.51
CA SER A 147 7.92 -4.51 -3.78
C SER A 147 6.92 -3.49 -4.31
N VAL A 148 7.38 -2.57 -5.16
CA VAL A 148 6.49 -1.61 -5.85
C VAL A 148 5.46 -2.33 -6.70
N LYS A 149 5.82 -3.44 -7.32
CA LYS A 149 4.87 -4.27 -8.08
C LYS A 149 3.75 -4.81 -7.19
N MET A 150 4.10 -5.44 -6.06
CA MET A 150 3.10 -5.96 -5.12
C MET A 150 2.21 -4.86 -4.56
N LEU A 151 2.79 -3.71 -4.20
CA LEU A 151 2.04 -2.53 -3.80
C LEU A 151 1.06 -2.12 -4.89
N THR A 152 1.53 -2.00 -6.14
CA THR A 152 0.70 -1.60 -7.28
C THR A 152 -0.47 -2.56 -7.48
N ASP A 153 -0.24 -3.87 -7.42
CA ASP A 153 -1.28 -4.87 -7.59
C ASP A 153 -2.32 -4.78 -6.44
N SER A 154 -1.90 -4.58 -5.19
CA SER A 154 -2.79 -4.36 -4.03
C SER A 154 -3.61 -3.07 -4.19
N LEU A 155 -2.98 -1.98 -4.63
CA LEU A 155 -3.66 -0.71 -4.87
C LEU A 155 -4.65 -0.79 -6.04
N MET A 156 -4.34 -1.57 -7.08
CA MET A 156 -5.26 -1.82 -8.18
C MET A 156 -6.54 -2.49 -7.71
N ASP A 157 -6.43 -3.42 -6.79
CA ASP A 157 -7.61 -4.04 -6.16
C ASP A 157 -8.44 -3.01 -5.37
N ILE A 158 -7.78 -2.11 -4.64
CA ILE A 158 -8.47 -1.03 -3.93
C ILE A 158 -9.16 -0.06 -4.91
N PHE A 159 -8.50 0.34 -6.01
CA PHE A 159 -9.03 1.33 -6.94
C PHE A 159 -10.14 0.81 -7.85
N LEU A 160 -10.12 -0.46 -8.24
CA LEU A 160 -10.95 -0.97 -9.34
C LEU A 160 -11.97 -2.02 -8.94
N ASN A 161 -11.77 -2.75 -7.85
CA ASN A 161 -12.74 -3.76 -7.42
C ASN A 161 -14.00 -3.15 -6.81
N PHE A 162 -13.93 -1.90 -6.34
CA PHE A 162 -15.11 -1.17 -5.88
C PHE A 162 -16.14 -0.90 -6.99
N GLN A 163 -15.74 -0.90 -8.26
CA GLN A 163 -16.71 -0.82 -9.37
C GLN A 163 -17.39 -2.15 -9.68
N ARG A 164 -16.74 -3.29 -9.40
CA ARG A 164 -17.30 -4.61 -9.66
C ARG A 164 -18.35 -5.03 -8.64
N GLU A 165 -18.20 -4.61 -7.40
CA GLU A 165 -19.05 -5.05 -6.29
C GLU A 165 -20.43 -4.41 -6.29
N GLU A 166 -20.63 -3.22 -6.88
CA GLU A 166 -21.98 -2.68 -7.09
C GLU A 166 -22.82 -3.51 -8.06
N LEU A 167 -22.16 -4.25 -8.98
CA LEU A 167 -22.85 -5.19 -9.87
C LEU A 167 -23.15 -6.52 -9.17
N GLU A 168 -22.48 -6.81 -8.05
CA GLU A 168 -22.61 -8.07 -7.30
C GLU A 168 -23.31 -7.92 -5.95
N GLU A 169 -23.48 -6.71 -5.39
CA GLU A 169 -24.26 -6.49 -4.17
C GLU A 169 -25.76 -6.90 -4.29
N GLY A 170 -26.23 -7.19 -5.49
CA GLY A 170 -27.57 -7.78 -5.75
C GLY A 170 -27.63 -9.29 -5.57
N LYS A 171 -26.54 -9.98 -5.25
CA LYS A 171 -26.55 -11.45 -5.09
C LYS A 171 -26.49 -11.84 -3.63
N ALA A 172 -27.36 -12.76 -3.23
CA ALA A 172 -27.53 -13.35 -1.89
C ALA A 172 -26.27 -14.04 -1.30
N ASP A 173 -25.09 -13.76 -1.81
CA ASP A 173 -23.90 -14.61 -1.71
C ASP A 173 -22.87 -14.14 -0.66
N SER A 174 -22.94 -12.89 -0.19
CA SER A 174 -21.90 -12.36 0.70
C SER A 174 -21.92 -13.00 2.11
N GLN A 175 -23.11 -13.38 2.61
CA GLN A 175 -23.24 -14.10 3.88
C GLN A 175 -22.69 -15.53 3.76
N GLU A 176 -23.01 -16.22 2.70
CA GLU A 176 -22.53 -17.59 2.45
C GLU A 176 -20.99 -17.61 2.30
N TYR A 177 -20.42 -16.57 1.67
CA TYR A 177 -18.97 -16.40 1.58
C TYR A 177 -18.34 -16.20 2.95
N PHE A 178 -18.91 -15.32 3.77
CA PHE A 178 -18.44 -15.10 5.13
C PHE A 178 -18.51 -16.37 5.97
N ASP A 179 -19.60 -17.11 5.90
CA ASP A 179 -19.79 -18.37 6.64
C ASP A 179 -18.74 -19.42 6.25
N LYS A 180 -18.39 -19.52 4.96
CA LYS A 180 -17.32 -20.41 4.48
C LYS A 180 -15.94 -20.02 5.04
N ILE A 181 -15.63 -18.73 5.04
CA ILE A 181 -14.36 -18.20 5.57
C ILE A 181 -14.31 -18.40 7.09
N GLU A 182 -15.38 -18.08 7.80
CA GLU A 182 -15.48 -18.27 9.25
C GLU A 182 -15.32 -19.74 9.63
N HIS A 183 -15.96 -20.64 8.90
CA HIS A 183 -15.84 -22.08 9.10
C HIS A 183 -14.38 -22.55 8.90
N TYR A 184 -13.72 -22.07 7.84
CA TYR A 184 -12.31 -22.39 7.60
C TYR A 184 -11.41 -21.90 8.73
N LEU A 185 -11.62 -20.67 9.22
CA LEU A 185 -10.88 -20.12 10.35
C LEU A 185 -11.07 -20.94 11.61
N LYS A 186 -12.33 -21.34 11.93
CA LYS A 186 -12.65 -22.19 13.08
C LYS A 186 -11.94 -23.55 13.03
N LEU A 187 -11.81 -24.15 11.85
CA LEU A 187 -11.10 -25.41 11.65
C LEU A 187 -9.57 -25.30 11.76
N ASN A 188 -9.03 -24.08 11.63
CA ASN A 188 -7.59 -23.83 11.59
C ASN A 188 -7.08 -22.93 12.73
N LEU A 189 -7.86 -22.74 13.82
CA LEU A 189 -7.54 -21.86 14.95
C LEU A 189 -6.15 -22.12 15.61
N GLY A 190 -5.58 -23.29 15.44
CA GLY A 190 -4.24 -23.63 15.95
C GLY A 190 -3.08 -23.34 15.00
N LYS A 191 -3.34 -22.77 13.83
CA LYS A 191 -2.31 -22.48 12.82
C LYS A 191 -2.18 -20.97 12.62
N PRO A 192 -0.96 -20.44 12.40
CA PRO A 192 -0.80 -19.06 11.96
C PRO A 192 -1.41 -18.92 10.56
N ILE A 193 -2.49 -18.18 10.45
CA ILE A 193 -3.15 -17.89 9.16
C ILE A 193 -2.83 -16.45 8.78
N MET A 194 -2.20 -16.25 7.63
CA MET A 194 -1.95 -14.92 7.10
C MET A 194 -3.15 -14.47 6.27
N LEU A 195 -3.56 -13.21 6.42
CA LEU A 195 -4.68 -12.62 5.68
C LEU A 195 -4.51 -12.78 4.17
N MET A 196 -3.29 -12.64 3.67
CA MET A 196 -2.98 -12.78 2.25
C MET A 196 -3.18 -14.20 1.73
N GLU A 197 -2.81 -15.22 2.52
CA GLU A 197 -3.07 -16.64 2.18
C GLU A 197 -4.56 -16.93 2.15
N LEU A 198 -5.30 -16.37 3.11
CA LEU A 198 -6.75 -16.50 3.18
C LEU A 198 -7.43 -15.88 1.96
N CYS A 199 -7.04 -14.66 1.59
CA CYS A 199 -7.53 -13.99 0.41
C CYS A 199 -7.26 -14.79 -0.87
N HIS A 200 -6.06 -15.30 -1.01
CA HIS A 200 -5.68 -16.13 -2.16
C HIS A 200 -6.48 -17.44 -2.21
N GLN A 201 -6.68 -18.09 -1.07
CA GLN A 201 -7.42 -19.35 -0.98
C GLN A 201 -8.90 -19.19 -1.37
N PHE A 202 -9.51 -18.08 -0.99
CA PHE A 202 -10.93 -17.80 -1.29
C PHE A 202 -11.11 -16.99 -2.59
N GLY A 203 -10.02 -16.60 -3.29
CA GLY A 203 -10.07 -15.86 -4.54
C GLY A 203 -10.66 -14.46 -4.40
N ILE A 204 -10.53 -13.84 -3.22
CA ILE A 204 -11.06 -12.51 -2.91
C ILE A 204 -9.95 -11.54 -2.53
N SER A 205 -10.19 -10.25 -2.74
CA SER A 205 -9.23 -9.21 -2.36
C SER A 205 -9.21 -8.97 -0.84
N GLN A 206 -8.08 -8.48 -0.31
CA GLN A 206 -8.00 -8.09 1.11
C GLN A 206 -9.06 -7.03 1.50
N PRO A 207 -9.32 -5.99 0.68
CA PRO A 207 -10.38 -5.04 0.95
C PRO A 207 -11.77 -5.70 1.07
N TYR A 208 -12.08 -6.64 0.20
CA TYR A 208 -13.35 -7.36 0.26
C TYR A 208 -13.44 -8.26 1.51
N MET A 209 -12.38 -8.98 1.84
CA MET A 209 -12.27 -9.76 3.07
C MET A 209 -12.53 -8.89 4.31
N SER A 210 -11.84 -7.75 4.41
CA SER A 210 -11.99 -6.82 5.54
C SER A 210 -13.42 -6.29 5.68
N ARG A 211 -14.11 -6.02 4.56
CA ARG A 211 -15.52 -5.59 4.58
C ARG A 211 -16.46 -6.70 4.99
N LEU A 212 -16.27 -7.92 4.48
CA LEU A 212 -17.04 -9.07 4.91
C LEU A 212 -16.98 -9.24 6.43
N PHE A 213 -15.77 -9.20 6.99
CA PHE A 213 -15.60 -9.33 8.43
C PHE A 213 -16.25 -8.16 9.19
N ARG A 214 -16.09 -6.93 8.75
CA ARG A 214 -16.72 -5.76 9.39
C ARG A 214 -18.25 -5.83 9.32
N LYS A 215 -18.79 -6.32 8.20
CA LYS A 215 -20.24 -6.43 7.99
C LYS A 215 -20.89 -7.51 8.86
N TYR A 216 -20.21 -8.63 9.07
CA TYR A 216 -20.81 -9.83 9.67
C TYR A 216 -20.23 -10.23 11.03
N SER A 217 -19.04 -9.75 11.43
CA SER A 217 -18.46 -9.99 12.77
C SER A 217 -18.70 -8.85 13.75
N GLY A 218 -19.16 -7.68 13.32
CA GLY A 218 -19.40 -6.50 14.16
C GLY A 218 -18.17 -5.63 14.32
#